data_94da3ec73f17c0525665f4cde85205fd
#
_entry.id   94da3ec73f17c0525665f4cde85205fd
#
_cell.length_a   1.000
_cell.length_b   1.000
_cell.length_c   1.000
_cell.angle_alpha   90.00
_cell.angle_beta   90.00
_cell.angle_gamma   90.00
#
_symmetry.space_group_name_H-M   'P 1'
#
loop_
_entity.id
_entity.type
_entity.pdbx_description
1 polymer ?
#
loop_
_entity_poly.entity_id
_entity_poly.type
_entity_poly.pdbx_seq_one_letter_code
_entity_poly.pdbx_strand_id
1 'polypeptide(L)'
;MVQEIGGNPRKIFENRFWGDWGFIHLCFDVQRMDALKEECQKAGFPFTVDSDNSFDMGEAAGRFSYIEDPDGALIEFVETHKVPLMKKIGWYINLKKRNPEKSLPTWMLKAMKMSRVK
;
A
#
# COMPACT_ATOMS: atom_id res chain seq x y z
N MET A 1 2.07 -8.12 -18.55
CA MET A 1 0.80 -8.78 -18.19
C MET A 1 0.41 -9.70 -19.33
N VAL A 2 -0.18 -10.85 -19.02
CA VAL A 2 -0.68 -11.81 -20.02
C VAL A 2 -2.19 -11.90 -19.81
N GLN A 3 -2.95 -11.80 -20.88
CA GLN A 3 -4.41 -11.96 -20.88
C GLN A 3 -4.77 -13.20 -21.67
N GLU A 4 -5.59 -14.07 -21.10
CA GLU A 4 -6.20 -15.18 -21.81
C GLU A 4 -7.44 -14.69 -22.57
N ILE A 5 -7.54 -15.05 -23.84
CA ILE A 5 -8.69 -14.66 -24.68
C ILE A 5 -9.54 -15.92 -24.93
N GLY A 6 -10.82 -15.85 -24.56
CA GLY A 6 -11.78 -16.95 -24.75
C GLY A 6 -11.83 -17.98 -23.64
N GLY A 7 -11.11 -17.78 -22.55
CA GLY A 7 -11.24 -18.55 -21.32
C GLY A 7 -12.50 -18.16 -20.52
N ASN A 8 -12.85 -18.99 -19.54
CA ASN A 8 -13.88 -18.68 -18.53
C ASN A 8 -13.22 -18.70 -17.14
N PRO A 9 -12.43 -17.67 -16.77
CA PRO A 9 -11.70 -17.64 -15.51
C PRO A 9 -12.68 -17.53 -14.35
N ARG A 10 -12.35 -18.19 -13.23
CA ARG A 10 -13.06 -18.01 -11.96
C ARG A 10 -12.49 -16.78 -11.24
N LYS A 11 -13.35 -16.14 -10.45
CA LYS A 11 -12.88 -15.06 -9.56
C LYS A 11 -11.83 -15.61 -8.58
N ILE A 12 -10.79 -14.82 -8.28
CA ILE A 12 -9.64 -15.26 -7.47
C ILE A 12 -10.06 -15.77 -6.07
N PHE A 13 -11.12 -15.19 -5.49
CA PHE A 13 -11.65 -15.57 -4.17
C PHE A 13 -12.86 -16.52 -4.24
N GLU A 14 -13.21 -17.04 -5.41
CA GLU A 14 -14.28 -18.03 -5.54
C GLU A 14 -13.90 -19.32 -4.82
N ASN A 15 -14.64 -19.65 -3.73
CA ASN A 15 -14.38 -20.79 -2.85
C ASN A 15 -12.98 -20.80 -2.20
N ARG A 16 -12.42 -19.60 -1.95
CA ARG A 16 -11.13 -19.42 -1.26
C ARG A 16 -11.26 -18.43 -0.12
N PHE A 17 -10.42 -18.62 0.90
CA PHE A 17 -10.32 -17.73 2.04
C PHE A 17 -9.07 -16.84 1.91
N TRP A 18 -9.08 -15.71 2.60
CA TRP A 18 -7.96 -14.77 2.62
C TRP A 18 -6.63 -15.40 3.09
N GLY A 19 -6.71 -16.43 3.94
CA GLY A 19 -5.55 -17.17 4.44
C GLY A 19 -5.07 -18.32 3.54
N ASP A 20 -5.68 -18.55 2.40
CA ASP A 20 -5.31 -19.61 1.48
C ASP A 20 -3.99 -19.28 0.76
N TRP A 21 -3.28 -20.33 0.37
CA TRP A 21 -2.01 -20.19 -0.33
C TRP A 21 -2.23 -19.66 -1.75
N GLY A 22 -1.39 -18.72 -2.17
CA GLY A 22 -1.37 -18.20 -3.52
C GLY A 22 -1.29 -16.68 -3.58
N PHE A 23 -1.40 -16.14 -4.79
CA PHE A 23 -1.46 -14.71 -5.03
C PHE A 23 -2.80 -14.16 -4.55
N ILE A 24 -2.78 -13.10 -3.75
CA ILE A 24 -3.97 -12.49 -3.17
C ILE A 24 -4.26 -11.13 -3.82
N HIS A 25 -3.29 -10.24 -3.84
CA HIS A 25 -3.43 -8.90 -4.39
C HIS A 25 -2.11 -8.36 -4.91
N LEU A 26 -2.18 -7.33 -5.72
CA LEU A 26 -1.06 -6.48 -6.11
C LEU A 26 -1.12 -5.22 -5.26
N CYS A 27 0.01 -4.82 -4.66
CA CYS A 27 0.10 -3.64 -3.81
C CYS A 27 0.94 -2.54 -4.47
N PHE A 28 0.46 -1.31 -4.42
CA PHE A 28 1.18 -0.12 -4.86
C PHE A 28 1.37 0.84 -3.68
N ASP A 29 2.61 1.30 -3.49
CA ASP A 29 2.91 2.43 -2.60
C ASP A 29 2.58 3.72 -3.37
N VAL A 30 1.68 4.51 -2.81
CA VAL A 30 1.12 5.70 -3.46
C VAL A 30 1.24 6.92 -2.56
N GLN A 31 0.95 8.08 -3.11
CA GLN A 31 0.84 9.33 -2.37
C GLN A 31 -0.46 10.04 -2.75
N ARG A 32 -0.98 10.87 -1.84
CA ARG A 32 -2.23 11.60 -2.01
C ARG A 32 -3.43 10.66 -2.19
N MET A 33 -3.60 9.76 -1.23
CA MET A 33 -4.65 8.74 -1.24
C MET A 33 -6.06 9.33 -1.45
N ASP A 34 -6.34 10.54 -0.91
CA ASP A 34 -7.64 11.19 -1.11
C ASP A 34 -7.90 11.54 -2.57
N ALA A 35 -6.89 12.08 -3.27
CA ALA A 35 -7.01 12.35 -4.70
C ALA A 35 -7.18 11.07 -5.51
N LEU A 36 -6.43 10.02 -5.17
CA LEU A 36 -6.56 8.71 -5.80
C LEU A 36 -7.97 8.11 -5.58
N LYS A 37 -8.53 8.25 -4.39
CA LYS A 37 -9.90 7.83 -4.07
C LYS A 37 -10.92 8.48 -5.00
N GLU A 38 -10.81 9.79 -5.20
CA GLU A 38 -11.70 10.52 -6.13
C GLU A 38 -11.52 10.06 -7.58
N GLU A 39 -10.28 9.85 -8.02
CA GLU A 39 -9.98 9.38 -9.38
C GLU A 39 -10.54 7.97 -9.60
N CYS A 40 -10.32 7.04 -8.67
CA CYS A 40 -10.87 5.69 -8.73
C CYS A 40 -12.41 5.69 -8.78
N GLN A 41 -13.04 6.53 -7.96
CA GLN A 41 -14.51 6.65 -7.96
C GLN A 41 -15.03 7.18 -9.30
N LYS A 42 -14.39 8.21 -9.88
CA LYS A 42 -14.76 8.76 -11.21
C LYS A 42 -14.55 7.73 -12.33
N ALA A 43 -13.54 6.88 -12.20
CA ALA A 43 -13.25 5.82 -13.16
C ALA A 43 -14.19 4.59 -13.02
N GLY A 44 -15.05 4.55 -12.01
CA GLY A 44 -15.98 3.44 -11.77
C GLY A 44 -15.41 2.29 -10.92
N PHE A 45 -14.25 2.52 -10.28
CA PHE A 45 -13.60 1.57 -9.37
C PHE A 45 -13.46 2.16 -7.96
N PRO A 46 -14.56 2.34 -7.22
CA PRO A 46 -14.52 2.94 -5.89
C PRO A 46 -13.71 2.06 -4.93
N PHE A 47 -13.18 2.66 -3.88
CA PHE A 47 -12.54 1.91 -2.80
C PHE A 47 -13.55 0.97 -2.16
N THR A 48 -13.23 -0.31 -2.10
CA THR A 48 -14.02 -1.35 -1.43
C THR A 48 -13.72 -1.42 0.05
N VAL A 49 -12.48 -1.11 0.43
CA VAL A 49 -11.98 -0.98 1.81
C VAL A 49 -11.12 0.26 1.88
N ASP A 50 -11.20 0.99 2.98
CA ASP A 50 -10.40 2.16 3.27
C ASP A 50 -10.13 2.25 4.78
N SER A 51 -8.88 2.16 5.19
CA SER A 51 -8.50 2.26 6.60
C SER A 51 -8.52 3.69 7.13
N ASP A 52 -8.82 4.66 6.25
CA ASP A 52 -8.74 6.08 6.57
C ASP A 52 -7.33 6.47 7.12
N ASN A 53 -7.29 7.31 8.13
CA ASN A 53 -6.04 7.71 8.78
C ASN A 53 -5.74 6.90 10.05
N SER A 54 -6.46 5.81 10.29
CA SER A 54 -6.42 5.06 11.55
C SER A 54 -5.40 3.93 11.59
N PHE A 55 -4.68 3.68 10.50
CA PHE A 55 -3.69 2.61 10.46
C PHE A 55 -2.38 3.07 11.10
N ASP A 56 -2.27 2.86 12.41
CA ASP A 56 -1.06 3.11 13.19
C ASP A 56 -0.56 1.81 13.81
N MET A 57 0.64 1.38 13.39
CA MET A 57 1.33 0.21 13.93
C MET A 57 2.36 0.59 15.00
N GLY A 58 2.22 1.77 15.62
CA GLY A 58 3.15 2.29 16.62
C GLY A 58 4.45 2.83 16.02
N GLU A 59 5.25 1.98 15.40
CA GLU A 59 6.51 2.38 14.77
C GLU A 59 6.35 2.92 13.33
N ALA A 60 5.28 2.54 12.65
CA ALA A 60 4.92 3.04 11.33
C ALA A 60 3.45 3.45 11.34
N ALA A 61 3.10 4.42 10.52
CA ALA A 61 1.73 4.82 10.32
C ALA A 61 1.48 5.03 8.82
N GLY A 62 0.27 4.74 8.39
CA GLY A 62 -0.10 4.83 7.00
C GLY A 62 -1.60 4.75 6.81
N ARG A 63 -1.98 4.59 5.57
CA ARG A 63 -3.35 4.31 5.13
C ARG A 63 -3.27 3.24 4.06
N PHE A 64 -4.20 2.32 4.06
CA PHE A 64 -4.37 1.36 2.99
C PHE A 64 -5.80 1.37 2.47
N SER A 65 -5.95 0.99 1.23
CA SER A 65 -7.25 0.83 0.59
C SER A 65 -7.19 -0.23 -0.49
N TYR A 66 -8.33 -0.75 -0.87
CA TYR A 66 -8.47 -1.71 -1.95
C TYR A 66 -9.46 -1.24 -3.00
N ILE A 67 -9.18 -1.55 -4.25
CA ILE A 67 -10.16 -1.59 -5.33
C ILE A 67 -10.25 -3.02 -5.85
N GLU A 68 -11.35 -3.33 -6.52
CA GLU A 68 -11.54 -4.58 -7.24
C GLU A 68 -11.47 -4.30 -8.74
N ASP A 69 -10.68 -5.08 -9.46
CA ASP A 69 -10.64 -4.99 -10.92
C ASP A 69 -11.88 -5.68 -11.53
N PRO A 70 -12.14 -5.56 -12.86
CA PRO A 70 -13.31 -6.18 -13.50
C PRO A 70 -13.37 -7.71 -13.34
N ASP A 71 -12.23 -8.37 -13.13
CA ASP A 71 -12.14 -9.81 -12.93
C ASP A 71 -12.28 -10.23 -11.46
N GLY A 72 -12.42 -9.27 -10.55
CA GLY A 72 -12.55 -9.49 -9.11
C GLY A 72 -11.22 -9.68 -8.38
N ALA A 73 -10.09 -9.35 -9.01
CA ALA A 73 -8.81 -9.32 -8.32
C ALA A 73 -8.66 -8.04 -7.51
N LEU A 74 -8.04 -8.17 -6.32
CA LEU A 74 -7.83 -7.03 -5.44
C LEU A 74 -6.54 -6.30 -5.79
N ILE A 75 -6.63 -4.98 -5.84
CA ILE A 75 -5.49 -4.08 -5.96
C ILE A 75 -5.43 -3.25 -4.69
N GLU A 76 -4.31 -3.35 -3.97
CA GLU A 76 -4.07 -2.60 -2.75
C GLU A 76 -3.30 -1.32 -3.05
N PHE A 77 -3.70 -0.24 -2.42
CA PHE A 77 -2.94 1.00 -2.34
C PHE A 77 -2.51 1.23 -0.89
N VAL A 78 -1.24 1.54 -0.69
CA VAL A 78 -0.68 1.88 0.63
C VAL A 78 -0.05 3.26 0.55
N GLU A 79 -0.43 4.15 1.47
CA GLU A 79 0.23 5.44 1.66
C GLU A 79 0.96 5.45 2.99
N THR A 80 2.28 5.45 2.94
CA THR A 80 3.10 5.47 4.16
C THR A 80 3.29 6.89 4.66
N HIS A 81 2.86 7.16 5.89
CA HIS A 81 2.91 8.49 6.49
C HIS A 81 4.13 8.72 7.36
N LYS A 82 4.59 7.66 8.06
CA LYS A 82 5.64 7.73 9.07
C LYS A 82 6.49 6.48 9.02
N VAL A 83 7.80 6.64 9.01
CA VAL A 83 8.75 5.53 9.12
C VAL A 83 9.80 5.83 10.20
N PRO A 84 10.27 4.81 10.94
CA PRO A 84 11.32 5.00 11.92
C PRO A 84 12.68 5.21 11.23
N LEU A 85 13.38 6.28 11.62
CA LEU A 85 14.77 6.52 11.23
C LEU A 85 15.74 5.84 12.19
N MET A 86 15.55 6.07 13.48
CA MET A 86 16.31 5.46 14.58
C MET A 86 15.36 5.09 15.73
N LYS A 87 14.93 3.83 15.78
CA LYS A 87 13.99 3.31 16.79
C LYS A 87 14.43 3.55 18.22
N LYS A 88 15.72 3.33 18.52
CA LYS A 88 16.30 3.45 19.86
C LYS A 88 16.13 4.82 20.50
N ILE A 89 16.03 5.88 19.71
CA ILE A 89 15.89 7.26 20.19
C ILE A 89 14.56 7.90 19.78
N GLY A 90 13.61 7.09 19.28
CA GLY A 90 12.29 7.56 18.89
C GLY A 90 12.29 8.55 17.71
N TRP A 91 13.28 8.49 16.83
CA TRP A 91 13.36 9.42 15.71
C TRP A 91 12.66 8.85 14.47
N TYR A 92 11.66 9.59 13.98
CA TYR A 92 10.80 9.22 12.85
C TYR A 92 10.87 10.26 11.74
N ILE A 93 10.66 9.80 10.50
CA ILE A 93 10.48 10.68 9.33
C ILE A 93 8.99 10.72 9.00
N ASN A 94 8.46 11.94 8.85
CA ASN A 94 7.13 12.16 8.31
C ASN A 94 7.23 12.25 6.78
N LEU A 95 6.61 11.30 6.09
CA LEU A 95 6.64 11.22 4.63
C LEU A 95 5.53 12.03 3.96
N LYS A 96 4.43 12.37 4.64
CA LYS A 96 3.34 13.19 4.08
C LYS A 96 3.80 14.55 3.57
N LYS A 97 4.80 15.14 4.23
CA LYS A 97 5.31 16.49 3.89
C LYS A 97 6.52 16.46 2.99
N ARG A 98 6.96 15.27 2.58
CA ARG A 98 8.19 15.11 1.80
C ARG A 98 7.89 15.16 0.29
N ASN A 99 8.78 15.80 -0.48
CA ASN A 99 8.76 15.70 -1.93
C ASN A 99 9.19 14.28 -2.36
N PRO A 100 8.32 13.49 -3.04
CA PRO A 100 8.61 12.13 -3.46
C PRO A 100 9.72 12.04 -4.51
N GLU A 101 9.88 13.06 -5.34
CA GLU A 101 10.87 13.09 -6.42
C GLU A 101 12.32 13.25 -5.90
N LYS A 102 12.48 13.68 -4.65
CA LYS A 102 13.80 13.79 -4.02
C LYS A 102 14.15 12.49 -3.30
N SER A 103 15.25 11.85 -3.72
CA SER A 103 15.80 10.69 -3.00
C SER A 103 16.14 11.02 -1.55
N LEU A 104 16.07 10.03 -0.66
CA LEU A 104 16.53 10.19 0.72
C LEU A 104 18.05 10.43 0.73
N PRO A 105 18.56 11.37 1.56
CA PRO A 105 19.99 11.55 1.73
C PRO A 105 20.65 10.24 2.19
N THR A 106 21.85 9.96 1.68
CA THR A 106 22.56 8.69 1.97
C THR A 106 22.80 8.46 3.47
N TRP A 107 22.97 9.53 4.25
CA TRP A 107 23.13 9.42 5.71
C TRP A 107 21.86 8.89 6.40
N MET A 108 20.67 9.26 5.92
CA MET A 108 19.39 8.73 6.42
C MET A 108 19.27 7.23 6.15
N LEU A 109 19.63 6.79 4.94
CA LEU A 109 19.65 5.37 4.60
C LEU A 109 20.62 4.58 5.48
N LYS A 110 21.78 5.15 5.81
CA LYS A 110 22.73 4.55 6.76
C LYS A 110 22.17 4.48 8.17
N ALA A 111 21.49 5.52 8.64
CA ALA A 111 20.83 5.53 9.95
C ALA A 111 19.72 4.48 10.06
N MET A 112 18.89 4.33 9.02
CA MET A 112 17.87 3.28 8.96
C MET A 112 18.47 1.87 9.01
N LYS A 113 19.65 1.66 8.41
CA LYS A 113 20.35 0.37 8.43
C LYS A 113 20.73 -0.05 9.86
N MET A 114 21.00 0.90 10.76
CA MET A 114 21.31 0.60 12.18
C MET A 114 20.07 0.16 12.98
N SER A 115 18.88 0.41 12.48
CA SER A 115 17.61 0.02 13.10
C SER A 115 17.07 -1.33 12.62
N ARG A 116 17.87 -2.10 11.86
CA ARG A 116 17.44 -3.44 11.41
C ARG A 116 17.18 -4.35 12.61
N VAL A 117 16.02 -4.99 12.58
CA VAL A 117 15.72 -6.14 13.44
C VAL A 117 16.55 -7.31 12.90
N LYS A 118 17.27 -7.99 13.79
CA LYS A 118 17.97 -9.24 13.48
C LYS A 118 16.96 -10.37 13.38
#